data_73076683081d75bd10254978673b016f
#
_entry.id   73076683081d75bd10254978673b016f
#
_cell.length_a   1.000
_cell.length_b   1.000
_cell.length_c   1.000
_cell.angle_alpha   90.00
_cell.angle_beta   90.00
_cell.angle_gamma   90.00
#
_symmetry.space_group_name_H-M   'P 1'
#
loop_
_entity.id
_entity.type
_entity.pdbx_description
1 polymer ?
#
loop_
_entity_poly.entity_id
_entity_poly.type
_entity_poly.pdbx_seq_one_letter_code
_entity_poly.pdbx_strand_id
1 'polypeptide(L)'
;MFAMSEPNTTERLAEALCRLLPQTQCRQCGFDGCAQYARAIAEDRAKINRCAPGGKKGVEKLAALTGHPALEIDSEYGRELPFAVARIDPKRCIGCRLCHSACPVGAVSGLPKHLFAVIESSCTGCGLCVCACPVNAVEMIENGHVWTTEDAARAKADYERTNARRKASAEQRRAQLEKATDNKSAVLMQALLKAKSLKKS
;
A
#
# COMPACT_ATOMS: atom_id res chain seq x y z
N MET A 1 19.79 26.54 5.16
CA MET A 1 18.44 27.16 5.24
C MET A 1 17.68 26.71 3.99
N PHE A 2 16.98 25.56 4.04
CA PHE A 2 16.20 25.08 2.91
C PHE A 2 14.90 25.88 2.89
N ALA A 3 14.72 26.70 1.87
CA ALA A 3 13.47 27.38 1.58
C ALA A 3 12.42 26.31 1.25
N MET A 4 11.45 26.10 2.14
CA MET A 4 10.25 25.33 1.84
C MET A 4 9.44 26.15 0.84
N SER A 5 9.52 25.79 -0.45
CA SER A 5 8.67 26.38 -1.48
C SER A 5 7.20 26.13 -1.09
N GLU A 6 6.38 27.17 -1.12
CA GLU A 6 4.95 27.04 -0.89
C GLU A 6 4.35 26.03 -1.89
N PRO A 7 3.48 25.09 -1.41
CA PRO A 7 2.90 24.10 -2.30
C PRO A 7 2.07 24.82 -3.38
N ASN A 8 2.28 24.40 -4.62
CA ASN A 8 1.54 24.87 -5.79
C ASN A 8 0.02 24.61 -5.60
N THR A 9 -0.82 25.36 -6.23
CA THR A 9 -2.30 25.25 -6.14
C THR A 9 -2.78 23.83 -6.41
N THR A 10 -2.18 23.11 -7.37
CA THR A 10 -2.48 21.72 -7.70
C THR A 10 -2.14 20.77 -6.55
N GLU A 11 -1.02 20.99 -5.85
CA GLU A 11 -0.63 20.17 -4.69
C GLU A 11 -1.60 20.36 -3.51
N ARG A 12 -2.00 21.60 -3.24
CA ARG A 12 -3.01 21.91 -2.21
C ARG A 12 -4.36 21.26 -2.53
N LEU A 13 -4.77 21.29 -3.80
CA LEU A 13 -5.98 20.62 -4.26
C LEU A 13 -5.87 19.09 -4.11
N ALA A 14 -4.74 18.50 -4.53
CA ALA A 14 -4.49 17.05 -4.38
C ALA A 14 -4.53 16.60 -2.91
N GLU A 15 -3.96 17.38 -1.99
CA GLU A 15 -4.03 17.08 -0.56
C GLU A 15 -5.46 17.18 -0.02
N ALA A 16 -6.23 18.18 -0.43
CA ALA A 16 -7.62 18.34 -0.03
C ALA A 16 -8.48 17.19 -0.56
N LEU A 17 -8.33 16.80 -1.82
CA LEU A 17 -8.98 15.65 -2.42
C LEU A 17 -8.59 14.34 -1.73
N CYS A 18 -7.30 14.17 -1.40
CA CYS A 18 -6.81 12.98 -0.70
C CYS A 18 -7.47 12.81 0.67
N ARG A 19 -7.75 13.90 1.40
CA ARG A 19 -8.46 13.86 2.69
C ARG A 19 -9.92 13.41 2.58
N LEU A 20 -10.54 13.59 1.42
CA LEU A 20 -11.92 13.16 1.18
C LEU A 20 -12.03 11.68 0.79
N LEU A 21 -10.93 11.05 0.38
CA LEU A 21 -10.89 9.65 -0.02
C LEU A 21 -10.91 8.71 1.20
N PRO A 22 -11.48 7.50 1.07
CA PRO A 22 -11.63 6.55 2.18
C PRO A 22 -10.33 5.93 2.70
N GLN A 23 -9.19 6.19 2.06
CA GLN A 23 -7.85 5.73 2.47
C GLN A 23 -7.68 4.20 2.58
N THR A 24 -8.54 3.43 1.93
CA THR A 24 -8.47 1.95 1.94
C THR A 24 -7.25 1.40 1.20
N GLN A 25 -6.60 2.20 0.35
CA GLN A 25 -5.42 1.85 -0.45
C GLN A 25 -5.63 0.60 -1.33
N CYS A 26 -6.87 0.38 -1.80
CA CYS A 26 -7.31 -0.84 -2.51
C CYS A 26 -6.82 -0.93 -3.96
N ARG A 27 -6.39 0.20 -4.57
CA ARG A 27 -5.94 0.31 -5.97
C ARG A 27 -7.02 0.02 -7.03
N GLN A 28 -8.29 -0.17 -6.65
CA GLN A 28 -9.37 -0.42 -7.60
C GLN A 28 -9.54 0.70 -8.62
N CYS A 29 -9.29 1.95 -8.24
CA CYS A 29 -9.34 3.11 -9.13
C CYS A 29 -8.26 3.12 -10.24
N GLY A 30 -7.39 2.10 -10.30
CA GLY A 30 -6.27 2.01 -11.25
C GLY A 30 -5.01 2.78 -10.85
N PHE A 31 -4.95 3.34 -9.64
CA PHE A 31 -3.79 4.06 -9.10
C PHE A 31 -3.15 3.29 -7.94
N ASP A 32 -1.86 3.51 -7.69
CA ASP A 32 -1.10 2.82 -6.64
C ASP A 32 -1.55 3.14 -5.20
N GLY A 33 -2.41 4.14 -5.04
CA GLY A 33 -2.98 4.53 -3.76
C GLY A 33 -3.84 5.77 -3.83
N CYS A 34 -4.47 6.13 -2.72
CA CYS A 34 -5.39 7.26 -2.65
C CYS A 34 -4.71 8.61 -2.95
N ALA A 35 -3.46 8.80 -2.56
CA ALA A 35 -2.72 10.03 -2.84
C ALA A 35 -2.44 10.19 -4.35
N GLN A 36 -2.10 9.11 -5.06
CA GLN A 36 -1.87 9.15 -6.50
C GLN A 36 -3.14 9.43 -7.27
N TYR A 37 -4.27 8.84 -6.84
CA TYR A 37 -5.57 9.13 -7.43
C TYR A 37 -5.99 10.57 -7.19
N ALA A 38 -5.85 11.09 -5.97
CA ALA A 38 -6.13 12.49 -5.66
C ALA A 38 -5.30 13.46 -6.50
N ARG A 39 -4.01 13.17 -6.70
CA ARG A 39 -3.14 13.96 -7.58
C ARG A 39 -3.60 13.90 -9.03
N ALA A 40 -3.97 12.72 -9.53
CA ALA A 40 -4.45 12.57 -10.90
C ALA A 40 -5.76 13.34 -11.13
N ILE A 41 -6.65 13.43 -10.14
CA ILE A 41 -7.83 14.29 -10.20
C ILE A 41 -7.43 15.78 -10.26
N ALA A 42 -6.53 16.22 -9.37
CA ALA A 42 -6.08 17.61 -9.32
C ALA A 42 -5.35 18.08 -10.60
N GLU A 43 -4.82 17.14 -11.37
CA GLU A 43 -4.15 17.35 -12.65
C GLU A 43 -5.06 17.05 -13.87
N ASP A 44 -6.37 16.90 -13.68
CA ASP A 44 -7.37 16.53 -14.71
C ASP A 44 -7.04 15.27 -15.53
N ARG A 45 -6.22 14.35 -14.98
CA ARG A 45 -5.84 13.07 -15.59
C ARG A 45 -6.77 11.93 -15.21
N ALA A 46 -7.67 12.14 -14.25
CA ALA A 46 -8.61 11.12 -13.80
C ALA A 46 -9.96 11.74 -13.43
N LYS A 47 -11.04 11.03 -13.81
CA LYS A 47 -12.40 11.37 -13.37
C LYS A 47 -12.55 11.12 -11.87
N ILE A 48 -13.45 11.88 -11.22
CA ILE A 48 -13.70 11.81 -9.77
C ILE A 48 -14.48 10.56 -9.31
N ASN A 49 -15.03 9.78 -10.23
CA ASN A 49 -15.97 8.69 -9.97
C ASN A 49 -15.36 7.27 -9.97
N ARG A 50 -14.01 7.12 -9.89
CA ARG A 50 -13.35 5.81 -9.91
C ARG A 50 -13.19 5.16 -8.54
N CYS A 51 -13.54 5.84 -7.45
CA CYS A 51 -13.35 5.31 -6.10
C CYS A 51 -14.58 4.53 -5.63
N ALA A 52 -14.64 3.22 -5.91
CA ALA A 52 -15.75 2.36 -5.47
C ALA A 52 -15.94 2.33 -3.94
N PRO A 53 -14.89 2.19 -3.10
CA PRO A 53 -15.07 2.24 -1.65
C PRO A 53 -15.51 3.60 -1.09
N GLY A 54 -15.33 4.68 -1.85
CA GLY A 54 -15.81 6.01 -1.48
C GLY A 54 -17.31 6.16 -1.66
N GLY A 55 -17.91 5.32 -2.50
CA GLY A 55 -19.32 5.32 -2.81
C GLY A 55 -19.81 6.61 -3.44
N LYS A 56 -21.12 6.72 -3.61
CA LYS A 56 -21.78 7.91 -4.14
C LYS A 56 -21.45 9.17 -3.32
N LYS A 57 -21.46 9.06 -1.99
CA LYS A 57 -21.12 10.17 -1.08
C LYS A 57 -19.68 10.67 -1.28
N GLY A 58 -18.75 9.77 -1.61
CA GLY A 58 -17.37 10.12 -1.94
C GLY A 58 -17.30 10.96 -3.22
N VAL A 59 -18.00 10.53 -4.27
CA VAL A 59 -18.07 11.28 -5.54
C VAL A 59 -18.69 12.68 -5.33
N GLU A 60 -19.78 12.79 -4.56
CA GLU A 60 -20.40 14.08 -4.24
C GLU A 60 -19.45 15.04 -3.53
N LYS A 61 -18.66 14.56 -2.56
CA LYS A 61 -17.63 15.36 -1.87
C LYS A 61 -16.52 15.82 -2.81
N LEU A 62 -16.06 14.94 -3.69
CA LEU A 62 -15.04 15.27 -4.68
C LEU A 62 -15.59 16.29 -5.71
N ALA A 63 -16.82 16.11 -6.16
CA ALA A 63 -17.52 17.02 -7.06
C ALA A 63 -17.63 18.43 -6.47
N ALA A 64 -18.05 18.54 -5.21
CA ALA A 64 -18.16 19.82 -4.50
C ALA A 64 -16.82 20.58 -4.40
N LEU A 65 -15.70 19.85 -4.27
CA LEU A 65 -14.38 20.47 -4.15
C LEU A 65 -13.78 20.84 -5.51
N THR A 66 -14.05 20.05 -6.56
CA THR A 66 -13.45 20.25 -7.90
C THR A 66 -14.31 21.10 -8.83
N GLY A 67 -15.60 21.27 -8.51
CA GLY A 67 -16.57 21.89 -9.42
C GLY A 67 -17.03 20.99 -10.59
N HIS A 68 -16.56 19.73 -10.63
CA HIS A 68 -17.03 18.75 -11.62
C HIS A 68 -18.45 18.26 -11.29
N PRO A 69 -19.24 17.84 -12.29
CA PRO A 69 -20.53 17.23 -12.04
C PRO A 69 -20.36 15.92 -11.26
N ALA A 70 -21.24 15.65 -10.29
CA ALA A 70 -21.31 14.39 -9.61
C ALA A 70 -21.77 13.30 -10.59
N LEU A 71 -20.91 12.34 -10.87
CA LEU A 71 -21.16 11.21 -11.76
C LEU A 71 -21.49 9.96 -10.94
N GLU A 72 -22.18 9.01 -11.56
CA GLU A 72 -22.29 7.65 -11.00
C GLU A 72 -20.91 6.99 -10.94
N ILE A 73 -20.73 6.06 -9.98
CA ILE A 73 -19.48 5.30 -9.85
C ILE A 73 -19.23 4.57 -11.17
N ASP A 74 -18.02 4.70 -11.68
CA ASP A 74 -17.61 4.02 -12.90
C ASP A 74 -17.46 2.51 -12.62
N SER A 75 -18.34 1.72 -13.22
CA SER A 75 -18.44 0.27 -13.03
C SER A 75 -17.18 -0.49 -13.46
N GLU A 76 -16.35 0.10 -14.32
CA GLU A 76 -15.03 -0.45 -14.70
C GLU A 76 -14.11 -0.58 -13.48
N TYR A 77 -14.22 0.34 -12.51
CA TYR A 77 -13.39 0.38 -11.30
C TYR A 77 -14.07 -0.25 -10.08
N GLY A 78 -15.22 -0.87 -10.26
CA GLY A 78 -15.97 -1.59 -9.24
C GLY A 78 -17.29 -0.93 -8.86
N ARG A 79 -17.81 -1.35 -7.73
CA ARG A 79 -19.10 -0.87 -7.17
C ARG A 79 -19.00 -0.64 -5.69
N GLU A 80 -19.86 0.19 -5.15
CA GLU A 80 -20.02 0.35 -3.71
C GLU A 80 -20.51 -0.96 -3.09
N LEU A 81 -19.81 -1.45 -2.08
CA LEU A 81 -20.13 -2.67 -1.35
C LEU A 81 -20.11 -2.37 0.15
N PRO A 82 -20.86 -3.14 0.97
CA PRO A 82 -20.73 -3.10 2.42
C PRO A 82 -19.28 -3.32 2.85
N PHE A 83 -18.91 -2.68 3.96
CA PHE A 83 -17.57 -2.85 4.49
C PHE A 83 -17.36 -4.30 4.98
N ALA A 84 -16.25 -4.88 4.58
CA ALA A 84 -15.86 -6.23 4.95
C ALA A 84 -14.41 -6.28 5.41
N VAL A 85 -14.10 -7.15 6.36
CA VAL A 85 -12.74 -7.40 6.84
C VAL A 85 -12.23 -8.74 6.33
N ALA A 86 -10.93 -8.84 6.13
CA ALA A 86 -10.32 -10.10 5.72
C ALA A 86 -10.27 -11.07 6.90
N ARG A 87 -10.56 -12.35 6.64
CA ARG A 87 -10.39 -13.46 7.58
C ARG A 87 -9.53 -14.53 6.93
N ILE A 88 -8.62 -15.11 7.69
CA ILE A 88 -7.73 -16.18 7.23
C ILE A 88 -8.20 -17.52 7.82
N ASP A 89 -8.49 -18.48 6.95
CA ASP A 89 -8.81 -19.86 7.36
C ASP A 89 -7.53 -20.57 7.83
N PRO A 90 -7.43 -20.93 9.11
CA PRO A 90 -6.25 -21.58 9.66
C PRO A 90 -6.00 -22.99 9.10
N LYS A 91 -7.04 -23.69 8.60
CA LYS A 91 -6.91 -25.03 8.01
C LYS A 91 -6.29 -25.00 6.61
N ARG A 92 -6.44 -23.87 5.89
CA ARG A 92 -5.93 -23.69 4.53
C ARG A 92 -4.64 -22.89 4.48
N CYS A 93 -4.33 -22.12 5.53
CA CYS A 93 -3.17 -21.25 5.55
C CYS A 93 -1.85 -22.04 5.61
N ILE A 94 -0.97 -21.82 4.64
CA ILE A 94 0.36 -22.45 4.55
C ILE A 94 1.50 -21.58 5.08
N GLY A 95 1.22 -20.41 5.67
CA GLY A 95 2.24 -19.54 6.24
C GLY A 95 3.19 -18.87 5.24
N CYS A 96 2.78 -18.70 3.97
CA CYS A 96 3.63 -18.19 2.87
C CYS A 96 3.93 -16.69 2.96
N ARG A 97 3.27 -15.92 3.85
CA ARG A 97 3.47 -14.48 4.07
C ARG A 97 2.99 -13.55 2.94
N LEU A 98 2.42 -14.03 1.85
CA LEU A 98 2.02 -13.17 0.72
C LEU A 98 0.93 -12.17 1.12
N CYS A 99 -0.07 -12.58 1.91
CA CYS A 99 -1.11 -11.70 2.45
C CYS A 99 -0.54 -10.56 3.33
N HIS A 100 0.47 -10.86 4.16
CA HIS A 100 1.18 -9.87 4.97
C HIS A 100 1.93 -8.85 4.08
N SER A 101 2.60 -9.33 3.03
CA SER A 101 3.34 -8.48 2.10
C SER A 101 2.40 -7.61 1.26
N ALA A 102 1.22 -8.13 0.90
CA ALA A 102 0.21 -7.40 0.13
C ALA A 102 -0.54 -6.34 0.94
N CYS A 103 -0.63 -6.50 2.28
CA CYS A 103 -1.42 -5.60 3.12
C CYS A 103 -0.83 -4.18 3.16
N PRO A 104 -1.53 -3.14 2.66
CA PRO A 104 -0.97 -1.80 2.57
C PRO A 104 -0.83 -1.12 3.95
N VAL A 105 -1.67 -1.48 4.89
CA VAL A 105 -1.74 -0.87 6.24
C VAL A 105 -1.10 -1.73 7.34
N GLY A 106 -0.55 -2.92 6.98
CA GLY A 106 0.09 -3.81 7.95
C GLY A 106 -0.88 -4.51 8.90
N ALA A 107 -2.15 -4.63 8.54
CA ALA A 107 -3.18 -5.30 9.35
C ALA A 107 -3.03 -6.83 9.43
N VAL A 108 -2.15 -7.43 8.62
CA VAL A 108 -1.89 -8.87 8.65
C VAL A 108 -0.63 -9.16 9.45
N SER A 109 -0.72 -9.98 10.49
CA SER A 109 0.38 -10.33 11.40
C SER A 109 0.59 -11.84 11.46
N GLY A 110 1.82 -12.26 11.66
CA GLY A 110 2.21 -13.67 11.74
C GLY A 110 3.71 -13.85 11.47
N LEU A 111 4.16 -15.09 11.60
CA LEU A 111 5.54 -15.48 11.31
C LEU A 111 5.59 -16.40 10.08
N PRO A 112 6.67 -16.37 9.30
CA PRO A 112 6.88 -17.29 8.18
C PRO A 112 6.77 -18.74 8.62
N LYS A 113 6.08 -19.59 7.83
CA LYS A 113 5.78 -21.00 8.12
C LYS A 113 4.83 -21.23 9.31
N HIS A 114 4.25 -20.15 9.88
CA HIS A 114 3.19 -20.20 10.88
C HIS A 114 1.92 -19.55 10.34
N LEU A 115 0.84 -19.68 11.11
CA LEU A 115 -0.43 -19.05 10.75
C LEU A 115 -0.30 -17.53 10.78
N PHE A 116 -0.97 -16.89 9.82
CA PHE A 116 -1.18 -15.44 9.82
C PHE A 116 -2.60 -15.14 10.32
N ALA A 117 -2.76 -13.99 10.95
CA ALA A 117 -4.04 -13.48 11.41
C ALA A 117 -4.24 -12.05 10.94
N VAL A 118 -5.47 -11.61 10.85
CA VAL A 118 -5.85 -10.24 10.51
C VAL A 118 -6.21 -9.50 11.79
N ILE A 119 -5.65 -8.30 11.96
CA ILE A 119 -6.03 -7.34 12.98
C ILE A 119 -7.22 -6.57 12.42
N GLU A 120 -8.44 -6.99 12.80
CA GLU A 120 -9.69 -6.47 12.22
C GLU A 120 -9.81 -4.95 12.37
N SER A 121 -9.44 -4.39 13.53
CA SER A 121 -9.48 -2.94 13.79
C SER A 121 -8.56 -2.12 12.88
N SER A 122 -7.55 -2.73 12.26
CA SER A 122 -6.65 -2.08 11.30
C SER A 122 -6.97 -2.46 9.84
N CYS A 123 -7.88 -3.41 9.62
CA CYS A 123 -8.23 -3.85 8.27
C CYS A 123 -9.05 -2.78 7.55
N THR A 124 -8.64 -2.41 6.34
CA THR A 124 -9.33 -1.40 5.51
C THR A 124 -10.28 -1.99 4.48
N GLY A 125 -10.50 -3.31 4.49
CA GLY A 125 -11.39 -3.96 3.54
C GLY A 125 -10.88 -3.97 2.08
N CYS A 126 -9.61 -3.70 1.84
CA CYS A 126 -9.06 -3.50 0.49
C CYS A 126 -9.03 -4.76 -0.41
N GLY A 127 -9.17 -5.97 0.15
CA GLY A 127 -9.17 -7.24 -0.60
C GLY A 127 -7.83 -7.70 -1.19
N LEU A 128 -6.76 -6.92 -1.12
CA LEU A 128 -5.47 -7.26 -1.73
C LEU A 128 -4.85 -8.57 -1.21
N CYS A 129 -5.11 -8.91 0.04
CA CYS A 129 -4.65 -10.18 0.63
C CYS A 129 -5.40 -11.39 0.07
N VAL A 130 -6.64 -11.24 -0.39
CA VAL A 130 -7.41 -12.30 -1.06
C VAL A 130 -6.74 -12.66 -2.37
N CYS A 131 -6.50 -11.65 -3.24
CA CYS A 131 -5.83 -11.84 -4.53
C CYS A 131 -4.41 -12.40 -4.39
N ALA A 132 -3.72 -12.10 -3.28
CA ALA A 132 -2.35 -12.54 -3.05
C ALA A 132 -2.26 -13.98 -2.49
N CYS A 133 -3.37 -14.59 -2.07
CA CYS A 133 -3.36 -15.89 -1.42
C CYS A 133 -3.37 -17.04 -2.44
N PRO A 134 -2.28 -17.82 -2.57
CA PRO A 134 -2.18 -18.88 -3.59
C PRO A 134 -3.06 -20.10 -3.29
N VAL A 135 -3.54 -20.24 -2.05
CA VAL A 135 -4.37 -21.37 -1.59
C VAL A 135 -5.79 -20.93 -1.23
N ASN A 136 -6.19 -19.70 -1.61
CA ASN A 136 -7.51 -19.14 -1.32
C ASN A 136 -7.94 -19.27 0.15
N ALA A 137 -6.99 -19.12 1.09
CA ALA A 137 -7.25 -19.20 2.53
C ALA A 137 -7.78 -17.87 3.11
N VAL A 138 -7.91 -16.82 2.31
CA VAL A 138 -8.38 -15.50 2.76
C VAL A 138 -9.73 -15.20 2.13
N GLU A 139 -10.69 -14.81 2.94
CA GLU A 139 -12.03 -14.40 2.51
C GLU A 139 -12.38 -13.04 3.12
N MET A 140 -13.33 -12.33 2.50
CA MET A 140 -13.85 -11.07 3.02
C MET A 140 -15.18 -11.33 3.73
N ILE A 141 -15.28 -10.88 4.99
CA ILE A 141 -16.47 -11.07 5.83
C ILE A 141 -17.05 -9.70 6.19
N GLU A 142 -18.31 -9.49 5.85
CA GLU A 142 -19.03 -8.31 6.29
C GLU A 142 -19.20 -8.32 7.81
N ASN A 143 -18.92 -7.21 8.47
CA ASN A 143 -19.01 -7.09 9.93
C ASN A 143 -20.00 -6.00 10.38
N GLY A 144 -20.78 -5.41 9.45
CA GLY A 144 -21.75 -4.37 9.74
C GLY A 144 -21.16 -3.00 10.12
N HIS A 145 -19.82 -2.86 10.09
CA HIS A 145 -19.15 -1.58 10.38
C HIS A 145 -19.42 -0.58 9.25
N VAL A 146 -19.72 0.66 9.61
CA VAL A 146 -19.83 1.78 8.67
C VAL A 146 -18.52 2.55 8.68
N TRP A 147 -17.85 2.59 7.53
CA TRP A 147 -16.55 3.28 7.39
C TRP A 147 -16.67 4.78 7.62
N THR A 148 -15.93 5.29 8.58
CA THR A 148 -15.99 6.69 9.02
C THR A 148 -14.77 7.50 8.55
N THR A 149 -14.80 8.81 8.82
CA THR A 149 -13.69 9.72 8.57
C THR A 149 -12.49 9.41 9.49
N GLU A 150 -12.78 8.98 10.72
CA GLU A 150 -11.79 8.56 11.72
C GLU A 150 -11.08 7.28 11.26
N ASP A 151 -11.82 6.34 10.68
CA ASP A 151 -11.27 5.13 10.08
C ASP A 151 -10.33 5.47 8.92
N ALA A 152 -10.74 6.40 8.05
CA ALA A 152 -9.91 6.86 6.95
C ALA A 152 -8.62 7.53 7.44
N ALA A 153 -8.69 8.37 8.49
CA ALA A 153 -7.51 9.00 9.08
C ALA A 153 -6.55 7.96 9.69
N ARG A 154 -7.08 6.97 10.43
CA ARG A 154 -6.31 5.85 10.98
C ARG A 154 -5.65 5.03 9.86
N ALA A 155 -6.42 4.65 8.84
CA ALA A 155 -5.93 3.88 7.70
C ALA A 155 -4.80 4.59 6.95
N LYS A 156 -4.88 5.92 6.79
CA LYS A 156 -3.81 6.74 6.23
C LYS A 156 -2.55 6.67 7.08
N ALA A 157 -2.67 6.89 8.39
CA ALA A 157 -1.53 6.83 9.31
C ALA A 157 -0.86 5.45 9.33
N ASP A 158 -1.65 4.36 9.31
CA ASP A 158 -1.17 2.99 9.26
C ASP A 158 -0.45 2.69 7.94
N TYR A 159 -0.97 3.20 6.83
CA TYR A 159 -0.34 3.11 5.51
C TYR A 159 1.02 3.82 5.48
N GLU A 160 1.08 5.06 5.94
CA GLU A 160 2.31 5.86 6.00
C GLU A 160 3.37 5.16 6.87
N ARG A 161 2.98 4.70 8.07
CA ARG A 161 3.83 3.95 8.99
C ARG A 161 4.35 2.63 8.37
N THR A 162 3.47 1.90 7.69
CA THR A 162 3.84 0.64 7.04
C THR A 162 4.81 0.87 5.88
N ASN A 163 4.59 1.92 5.07
CA ASN A 163 5.48 2.28 3.98
C ASN A 163 6.84 2.76 4.48
N ALA A 164 6.88 3.57 5.55
CA ALA A 164 8.14 4.00 6.17
C ALA A 164 8.98 2.80 6.64
N ARG A 165 8.35 1.83 7.34
CA ARG A 165 9.02 0.59 7.77
C ARG A 165 9.54 -0.23 6.59
N ARG A 166 8.76 -0.35 5.51
CA ARG A 166 9.16 -1.08 4.29
C ARG A 166 10.35 -0.42 3.61
N LYS A 167 10.34 0.90 3.49
CA LYS A 167 11.46 1.67 2.93
C LYS A 167 12.73 1.48 3.75
N ALA A 168 12.66 1.69 5.06
CA ALA A 168 13.81 1.51 5.95
C ALA A 168 14.37 0.07 5.89
N SER A 169 13.51 -0.95 5.89
CA SER A 169 13.94 -2.35 5.76
C SER A 169 14.57 -2.65 4.39
N ALA A 170 14.08 -2.05 3.32
CA ALA A 170 14.67 -2.20 1.98
C ALA A 170 16.04 -1.53 1.89
N GLU A 171 16.19 -0.33 2.44
CA GLU A 171 17.47 0.40 2.52
C GLU A 171 18.50 -0.37 3.33
N GLN A 172 18.13 -0.89 4.50
CA GLN A 172 19.02 -1.73 5.31
C GLN A 172 19.49 -2.98 4.57
N ARG A 173 18.56 -3.66 3.87
CA ARG A 173 18.86 -4.85 3.06
C ARG A 173 19.82 -4.49 1.93
N ARG A 174 19.58 -3.37 1.24
CA ARG A 174 20.44 -2.88 0.16
C ARG A 174 21.87 -2.62 0.68
N ALA A 175 22.00 -1.90 1.78
CA ALA A 175 23.30 -1.62 2.40
C ALA A 175 24.03 -2.89 2.85
N GLN A 176 23.29 -3.91 3.35
CA GLN A 176 23.89 -5.20 3.70
C GLN A 176 24.41 -5.96 2.46
N LEU A 177 23.65 -5.93 1.35
CA LEU A 177 24.06 -6.54 0.09
C LEU A 177 25.29 -5.86 -0.51
N GLU A 178 25.36 -4.54 -0.49
CA GLU A 178 26.52 -3.78 -0.94
C GLU A 178 27.78 -4.15 -0.15
N LYS A 179 27.70 -4.16 1.19
CA LYS A 179 28.81 -4.59 2.06
C LYS A 179 29.24 -6.04 1.79
N ALA A 180 28.29 -6.93 1.54
CA ALA A 180 28.60 -8.34 1.24
C ALA A 180 29.30 -8.51 -0.12
N THR A 181 28.94 -7.69 -1.12
CA THR A 181 29.57 -7.68 -2.45
C THR A 181 30.98 -7.13 -2.37
N ASP A 182 31.21 -6.03 -1.65
CA ASP A 182 32.53 -5.43 -1.45
C ASP A 182 33.47 -6.41 -0.75
N ASN A 183 32.99 -7.09 0.29
CA ASN A 183 33.78 -8.10 1.01
C ASN A 183 34.18 -9.27 0.12
N LYS A 184 33.24 -9.79 -0.70
CA LYS A 184 33.55 -10.85 -1.68
C LYS A 184 34.59 -10.42 -2.71
N SER A 185 34.49 -9.20 -3.21
CA SER A 185 35.44 -8.62 -4.16
C SER A 185 36.82 -8.48 -3.55
N ALA A 186 36.91 -8.02 -2.28
CA ALA A 186 38.16 -7.90 -1.55
C ALA A 186 38.86 -9.26 -1.31
N VAL A 187 38.06 -10.27 -0.90
CA VAL A 187 38.57 -11.65 -0.71
C VAL A 187 39.06 -12.25 -2.02
N LEU A 188 38.34 -12.07 -3.11
CA LEU A 188 38.75 -12.55 -4.44
C LEU A 188 40.04 -11.87 -4.90
N MET A 189 40.19 -10.55 -4.71
CA MET A 189 41.38 -9.80 -5.06
C MET A 189 42.60 -10.28 -4.26
N GLN A 190 42.45 -10.51 -2.96
CA GLN A 190 43.52 -11.06 -2.12
C GLN A 190 43.94 -12.47 -2.56
N ALA A 191 43.00 -13.32 -2.92
CA ALA A 191 43.29 -14.67 -3.42
C ALA A 191 44.06 -14.63 -4.76
N LEU A 192 43.68 -13.73 -5.67
CA LEU A 192 44.40 -13.53 -6.94
C LEU A 192 45.82 -12.99 -6.75
N LEU A 193 46.03 -12.08 -5.82
CA LEU A 193 47.35 -11.56 -5.50
C LEU A 193 48.25 -12.65 -4.91
N LYS A 194 47.70 -13.48 -3.99
CA LYS A 194 48.43 -14.64 -3.45
C LYS A 194 48.83 -15.65 -4.51
N ALA A 195 47.90 -15.97 -5.43
CA ALA A 195 48.19 -16.90 -6.53
C ALA A 195 49.28 -16.37 -7.48
N LYS A 196 49.31 -15.04 -7.74
CA LYS A 196 50.35 -14.42 -8.56
C LYS A 196 51.71 -14.43 -7.87
N SER A 197 51.82 -14.28 -6.54
CA SER A 197 53.07 -14.33 -5.80
C SER A 197 53.69 -15.74 -5.81
N LEU A 198 52.82 -16.78 -5.70
CA LEU A 198 53.26 -18.19 -5.74
C LEU A 198 53.78 -18.64 -7.12
N LYS A 199 53.38 -17.98 -8.22
CA LYS A 199 53.89 -18.27 -9.57
C LYS A 199 55.22 -17.59 -9.91
N LYS A 200 55.70 -16.69 -9.06
CA LYS A 200 56.99 -15.97 -9.24
C LYS A 200 58.14 -16.55 -8.41
N SER A 201 57.86 -17.52 -7.55
CA SER A 201 58.84 -18.34 -6.83
C SER A 201 59.09 -19.67 -7.53
#